data_00fc56eafb21bfd5a8e2b054e152c00e
#
_entry.id   00fc56eafb21bfd5a8e2b054e152c00e
#
_cell.length_a   1.000
_cell.length_b   1.000
_cell.length_c   1.000
_cell.angle_alpha   90.00
_cell.angle_beta   90.00
_cell.angle_gamma   90.00
#
_symmetry.space_group_name_H-M   'P 1'
#
loop_
_entity.id
_entity.type
_entity.pdbx_description
1 polymer ?
#
loop_
_entity_poly.entity_id
_entity_poly.type
_entity_poly.pdbx_seq_one_letter_code
_entity_poly.pdbx_strand_id
1 'polypeptide(L)'
;MDANVIRELQNGLNAAYINGSVAVNLAYKPAFVSNNPEEGKKVISSVEDELLRCDQFQISVAFITMGGVTPLLQTLKELEEKGVKGQILTTNYLNFSEPRALEKLNGLK
;
A
#
# COMPACT_ATOMS: atom_id res chain seq x y z
N MET A 1 -4.19 -20.82 25.31
CA MET A 1 -3.20 -20.70 24.21
C MET A 1 -1.88 -20.27 24.82
N ASP A 2 -0.79 -20.86 24.39
CA ASP A 2 0.54 -20.52 24.88
C ASP A 2 0.90 -19.06 24.56
N ALA A 3 1.50 -18.36 25.52
CA ALA A 3 1.92 -16.97 25.35
C ALA A 3 2.93 -16.79 24.20
N ASN A 4 3.78 -17.80 23.95
CA ASN A 4 4.71 -17.78 22.83
C ASN A 4 3.98 -17.81 21.48
N VAL A 5 2.93 -18.60 21.36
CA VAL A 5 2.13 -18.67 20.13
C VAL A 5 1.46 -17.34 19.87
N ILE A 6 0.90 -16.70 20.89
CA ILE A 6 0.26 -15.38 20.77
C ILE A 6 1.28 -14.34 20.28
N ARG A 7 2.47 -14.33 20.87
CA ARG A 7 3.53 -13.39 20.49
C ARG A 7 4.00 -13.61 19.05
N GLU A 8 4.17 -14.88 18.64
CA GLU A 8 4.56 -15.19 17.27
C GLU A 8 3.50 -14.78 16.25
N LEU A 9 2.21 -14.97 16.57
CA LEU A 9 1.12 -14.50 15.73
C LEU A 9 1.12 -12.98 15.60
N GLN A 10 1.34 -12.26 16.70
CA GLN A 10 1.43 -10.80 16.67
C GLN A 10 2.61 -10.32 15.82
N ASN A 11 3.77 -10.97 15.98
CA ASN A 11 4.95 -10.65 15.18
C ASN A 11 4.71 -10.94 13.69
N GLY A 12 4.04 -12.05 13.39
CA GLY A 12 3.66 -12.39 12.02
C GLY A 12 2.76 -11.36 11.40
N LEU A 13 1.74 -10.90 12.14
CA LEU A 13 0.85 -9.82 11.68
C LEU A 13 1.61 -8.54 11.41
N ASN A 14 2.50 -8.14 12.33
CA ASN A 14 3.25 -6.89 12.21
C ASN A 14 4.24 -6.90 11.03
N ALA A 15 4.74 -8.08 10.66
CA ALA A 15 5.69 -8.24 9.57
C ALA A 15 5.05 -8.85 8.31
N ALA A 16 3.72 -8.85 8.21
CA ALA A 16 2.98 -9.46 7.09
C ALA A 16 3.38 -10.94 6.86
N TYR A 17 3.65 -11.66 7.94
CA TYR A 17 4.08 -13.07 7.96
C TYR A 17 5.41 -13.35 7.24
N ILE A 18 6.21 -12.32 7.02
CA ILE A 18 7.58 -12.48 6.56
C ILE A 18 8.48 -12.70 7.79
N ASN A 19 9.49 -13.54 7.67
CA ASN A 19 10.36 -13.87 8.79
C ASN A 19 11.15 -12.64 9.27
N GLY A 20 10.71 -12.05 10.38
CA GLY A 20 11.34 -10.86 10.96
C GLY A 20 12.62 -11.17 11.77
N SER A 21 12.97 -12.45 11.94
CA SER A 21 14.21 -12.82 12.65
C SER A 21 15.44 -12.68 11.77
N VAL A 22 15.26 -12.60 10.44
CA VAL A 22 16.35 -12.38 9.50
C VAL A 22 16.67 -10.89 9.46
N ALA A 23 17.92 -10.55 9.70
CA ALA A 23 18.38 -9.17 9.63
C ALA A 23 18.31 -8.68 8.18
N VAL A 24 17.58 -7.57 7.96
CA VAL A 24 17.45 -6.95 6.64
C VAL A 24 17.74 -5.47 6.77
N ASN A 25 18.12 -4.84 5.68
CA ASN A 25 18.24 -3.39 5.60
C ASN A 25 16.85 -2.78 5.89
N LEU A 26 16.83 -1.72 6.71
CA LEU A 26 15.59 -1.04 7.08
C LEU A 26 14.77 -0.58 5.86
N ALA A 27 15.46 -0.27 4.74
CA ALA A 27 14.79 0.11 3.48
C ALA A 27 13.93 -1.01 2.88
N TYR A 28 14.22 -2.27 3.23
CA TYR A 28 13.50 -3.44 2.70
C TYR A 28 12.66 -4.16 3.75
N LYS A 29 12.60 -3.61 4.96
CA LYS A 29 11.86 -4.23 6.04
C LYS A 29 10.36 -4.13 5.78
N PRO A 30 9.62 -5.25 5.74
CA PRO A 30 8.17 -5.18 5.58
C PRO A 30 7.51 -4.61 6.83
N ALA A 31 6.41 -3.90 6.65
CA ALA A 31 5.59 -3.40 7.73
C ALA A 31 4.12 -3.64 7.43
N PHE A 32 3.39 -4.01 8.46
CA PHE A 32 1.93 -4.12 8.39
C PHE A 32 1.31 -2.78 8.76
N VAL A 33 0.38 -2.31 7.93
CA VAL A 33 -0.31 -1.04 8.14
C VAL A 33 -1.81 -1.29 8.19
N SER A 34 -2.49 -0.70 9.15
CA SER A 34 -3.93 -0.83 9.29
C SER A 34 -4.56 0.50 9.70
N ASN A 35 -5.88 0.61 9.47
CA ASN A 35 -6.64 1.74 10.00
C ASN A 35 -6.87 1.52 11.50
N ASN A 36 -6.53 2.50 12.30
CA ASN A 36 -6.77 2.48 13.74
C ASN A 36 -7.25 3.87 14.19
N PRO A 37 -8.57 4.09 14.25
CA PRO A 37 -9.12 5.40 14.63
C PRO A 37 -8.72 5.85 16.04
N GLU A 38 -8.57 4.90 16.97
CA GLU A 38 -8.19 5.20 18.35
C GLU A 38 -6.78 5.78 18.44
N GLU A 39 -5.88 5.31 17.61
CA GLU A 39 -4.50 5.81 17.53
C GLU A 39 -4.33 6.89 16.45
N GLY A 40 -5.39 7.27 15.77
CA GLY A 40 -5.34 8.23 14.68
C GLY A 40 -4.63 7.72 13.42
N LYS A 41 -4.48 6.42 13.29
CA LYS A 41 -3.77 5.80 12.15
C LYS A 41 -4.71 5.55 10.99
N LYS A 42 -4.28 5.93 9.79
CA LYS A 42 -4.98 5.66 8.53
C LYS A 42 -4.00 5.07 7.53
N VAL A 43 -4.43 4.01 6.86
CA VAL A 43 -3.62 3.37 5.81
C VAL A 43 -3.28 4.36 4.71
N ILE A 44 -4.23 5.21 4.31
CA ILE A 44 -4.02 6.21 3.25
C ILE A 44 -2.86 7.16 3.59
N SER A 45 -2.76 7.60 4.84
CA SER A 45 -1.67 8.49 5.26
C SER A 45 -0.31 7.81 5.15
N SER A 46 -0.23 6.55 5.55
CA SER A 46 1.00 5.77 5.44
C SER A 46 1.41 5.55 3.99
N VAL A 47 0.44 5.26 3.11
CA VAL A 47 0.68 5.08 1.67
C VAL A 47 1.19 6.38 1.05
N GLU A 48 0.56 7.50 1.36
CA GLU A 48 0.99 8.82 0.86
C GLU A 48 2.40 9.16 1.31
N ASP A 49 2.72 8.96 2.59
CA ASP A 49 4.05 9.24 3.14
C ASP A 49 5.13 8.42 2.44
N GLU A 50 4.87 7.13 2.22
CA GLU A 50 5.82 6.25 1.54
C GLU A 50 5.97 6.61 0.06
N LEU A 51 4.88 6.94 -0.63
CA LEU A 51 4.91 7.36 -2.02
C LEU A 51 5.73 8.65 -2.20
N LEU A 52 5.57 9.62 -1.30
CA LEU A 52 6.30 10.88 -1.39
C LEU A 52 7.80 10.74 -1.17
N ARG A 53 8.25 9.64 -0.58
CA ARG A 53 9.66 9.36 -0.31
C ARG A 53 10.29 8.33 -1.24
N CYS A 54 9.51 7.70 -2.11
CA CYS A 54 10.00 6.59 -2.92
C CYS A 54 10.69 7.07 -4.20
N ASP A 55 11.59 6.23 -4.72
CA ASP A 55 12.20 6.42 -6.04
C ASP A 55 11.40 5.74 -7.14
N GLN A 56 10.67 4.69 -6.78
CA GLN A 56 9.72 3.96 -7.62
C GLN A 56 8.75 3.21 -6.73
N PHE A 57 7.60 2.82 -7.28
CA PHE A 57 6.62 2.06 -6.51
C PHE A 57 5.94 0.96 -7.32
N GLN A 58 5.49 -0.05 -6.62
CA GLN A 58 4.66 -1.13 -7.17
C GLN A 58 3.50 -1.38 -6.21
N ILE A 59 2.29 -1.35 -6.74
CA ILE A 59 1.08 -1.58 -5.95
C ILE A 59 0.33 -2.76 -6.55
N SER A 60 -0.03 -3.72 -5.72
CA SER A 60 -0.86 -4.85 -6.10
C SER A 60 -2.14 -4.81 -5.29
N VAL A 61 -3.27 -4.66 -5.96
CA VAL A 61 -4.59 -4.58 -5.31
C VAL A 61 -5.61 -5.40 -6.06
N ALA A 62 -6.56 -5.96 -5.33
CA ALA A 62 -7.61 -6.75 -5.94
C ALA A 62 -8.59 -5.89 -6.75
N PHE A 63 -9.00 -4.76 -6.20
CA PHE A 63 -10.03 -3.92 -6.81
C PHE A 63 -9.65 -2.45 -6.73
N ILE A 64 -10.04 -1.69 -7.76
CA ILE A 64 -9.80 -0.25 -7.82
C ILE A 64 -11.12 0.47 -7.99
N THR A 65 -11.41 1.42 -7.10
CA THR A 65 -12.63 2.24 -7.15
C THR A 65 -12.26 3.72 -7.18
N MET A 66 -13.18 4.55 -7.64
CA MET A 66 -12.97 6.01 -7.62
C MET A 66 -12.77 6.53 -6.19
N GLY A 67 -13.50 5.97 -5.21
CA GLY A 67 -13.33 6.32 -3.80
C GLY A 67 -11.92 6.02 -3.27
N GLY A 68 -11.29 4.96 -3.77
CA GLY A 68 -9.91 4.62 -3.41
C GLY A 68 -8.86 5.43 -4.14
N VAL A 69 -9.10 5.75 -5.41
CA VAL A 69 -8.15 6.48 -6.26
C VAL A 69 -8.14 7.98 -5.99
N THR A 70 -9.32 8.59 -5.81
CA THR A 70 -9.45 10.04 -5.68
C THR A 70 -8.53 10.65 -4.61
N PRO A 71 -8.41 10.10 -3.40
CA PRO A 71 -7.51 10.64 -2.39
C PRO A 71 -6.03 10.59 -2.78
N LEU A 72 -5.65 9.65 -3.65
CA LEU A 72 -4.26 9.46 -4.06
C LEU A 72 -3.89 10.20 -5.34
N LEU A 73 -4.85 10.72 -6.09
CA LEU A 73 -4.59 11.34 -7.39
C LEU A 73 -3.60 12.49 -7.31
N GLN A 74 -3.71 13.35 -6.30
CA GLN A 74 -2.80 14.48 -6.15
C GLN A 74 -1.36 14.00 -5.90
N THR A 75 -1.18 13.03 -5.03
CA THR A 75 0.12 12.44 -4.73
C THR A 75 0.72 11.79 -5.98
N LEU A 76 -0.08 11.03 -6.73
CA LEU A 76 0.38 10.38 -7.95
C LEU A 76 0.77 11.40 -9.02
N LYS A 77 0.06 12.50 -9.14
CA LYS A 77 0.43 13.59 -10.06
C LYS A 77 1.75 14.25 -9.66
N GLU A 78 1.97 14.46 -8.37
CA GLU A 78 3.25 14.98 -7.88
C GLU A 78 4.41 14.05 -8.21
N LEU A 79 4.20 12.74 -8.10
CA LEU A 79 5.20 11.74 -8.46
C LEU A 79 5.47 11.75 -9.96
N GLU A 80 4.43 11.90 -10.78
CA GLU A 80 4.57 12.05 -12.24
C GLU A 80 5.46 13.25 -12.59
N GLU A 81 5.20 14.40 -11.97
CA GLU A 81 6.00 15.61 -12.16
C GLU A 81 7.45 15.45 -11.75
N LYS A 82 7.72 14.65 -10.72
CA LYS A 82 9.07 14.34 -10.26
C LYS A 82 9.77 13.25 -11.08
N GLY A 83 9.05 12.64 -12.03
CA GLY A 83 9.60 11.56 -12.83
C GLY A 83 9.68 10.21 -12.12
N VAL A 84 8.98 10.05 -11.00
CA VAL A 84 8.92 8.77 -10.27
C VAL A 84 8.03 7.81 -11.04
N LYS A 85 8.54 6.60 -11.31
CA LYS A 85 7.82 5.57 -12.05
C LYS A 85 7.11 4.61 -11.12
N GLY A 86 5.91 4.19 -11.49
CA GLY A 86 5.15 3.24 -10.73
C GLY A 86 4.42 2.23 -11.60
N GLN A 87 4.05 1.13 -10.98
CA GLN A 87 3.27 0.06 -11.59
C GLN A 87 2.14 -0.32 -10.65
N ILE A 88 0.96 -0.52 -11.21
CA ILE A 88 -0.21 -0.96 -10.45
C ILE A 88 -0.75 -2.22 -11.12
N LEU A 89 -0.84 -3.29 -10.33
CA LEU A 89 -1.41 -4.57 -10.75
C LEU A 89 -2.77 -4.73 -10.08
N THR A 90 -3.78 -5.00 -10.88
CA THR A 90 -5.13 -5.24 -10.38
C THR A 90 -5.83 -6.32 -11.23
N THR A 91 -7.04 -6.67 -10.87
CA THR A 91 -7.84 -7.67 -11.60
C THR A 91 -9.14 -7.06 -12.10
N ASN A 92 -9.70 -7.69 -13.15
CA ASN A 92 -11.05 -7.38 -13.63
C ASN A 92 -12.09 -8.40 -13.14
N TYR A 93 -11.75 -9.21 -12.14
CA TYR A 93 -12.62 -10.26 -11.61
C TYR A 93 -13.97 -9.69 -11.16
N LEU A 94 -15.05 -10.28 -11.67
CA LEU A 94 -16.44 -9.89 -11.40
C LEU A 94 -16.74 -8.39 -11.60
N ASN A 95 -15.93 -7.68 -12.35
CA ASN A 95 -16.09 -6.25 -12.64
C ASN A 95 -16.16 -5.37 -11.38
N PHE A 96 -15.51 -5.77 -10.31
CA PHE A 96 -15.46 -4.98 -9.06
C PHE A 96 -14.57 -3.73 -9.17
N SER A 97 -13.61 -3.71 -10.11
CA SER A 97 -12.86 -2.49 -10.39
C SER A 97 -13.69 -1.55 -11.26
N GLU A 98 -13.71 -0.26 -10.91
CA GLU A 98 -14.46 0.74 -11.66
C GLU A 98 -13.67 1.20 -12.89
N PRO A 99 -14.25 1.09 -14.12
CA PRO A 99 -13.54 1.52 -15.34
C PRO A 99 -13.07 2.97 -15.30
N ARG A 100 -13.85 3.86 -14.70
CA ARG A 100 -13.48 5.28 -14.56
C ARG A 100 -12.20 5.47 -13.74
N ALA A 101 -12.04 4.67 -12.68
CA ALA A 101 -10.83 4.70 -11.85
C ALA A 101 -9.62 4.21 -12.64
N LEU A 102 -9.78 3.15 -13.41
CA LEU A 102 -8.72 2.62 -14.27
C LEU A 102 -8.29 3.62 -15.34
N GLU A 103 -9.25 4.32 -15.95
CA GLU A 103 -8.97 5.37 -16.92
C GLU A 103 -8.17 6.53 -16.30
N LYS A 104 -8.52 6.94 -15.07
CA LYS A 104 -7.79 7.99 -14.36
C LYS A 104 -6.34 7.61 -14.13
N LEU A 105 -6.09 6.37 -13.68
CA LEU A 105 -4.73 5.89 -13.45
C LEU A 105 -3.95 5.74 -14.76
N ASN A 106 -4.60 5.26 -15.81
CA ASN A 106 -3.97 5.08 -17.12
C ASN A 106 -3.61 6.41 -17.79
N GLY A 107 -4.28 7.51 -17.41
CA GLY A 107 -3.97 8.84 -17.87
C GLY A 107 -2.69 9.44 -17.28
N LEU A 108 -2.16 8.83 -16.23
CA LEU A 108 -0.88 9.23 -15.64
C LEU A 108 0.27 8.60 -16.44
N LYS A 109 1.36 9.32 -16.55
CA LYS A 109 2.52 8.87 -17.35
C LYS A 109 3.66 8.30 -16.51
#